data_9e63bcec781037fc1c473f139b02fc8f
#
_entry.id   9e63bcec781037fc1c473f139b02fc8f
#
_cell.length_a   1.000
_cell.length_b   1.000
_cell.length_c   1.000
_cell.angle_alpha   90.00
_cell.angle_beta   90.00
_cell.angle_gamma   90.00
#
_symmetry.space_group_name_H-M   'P 1'
#
loop_
_entity.id
_entity.type
_entity.pdbx_description
1 polymer ?
#
loop_
_entity_poly.entity_id
_entity_poly.type
_entity_poly.pdbx_seq_one_letter_code
_entity_poly.pdbx_strand_id
1 'polypeptide(L)'
;MAVLRKLFTRINPGKGKNSLGLSLRPGAAHYRAYVGPPEDYDLVAAMTFNLLTTLGLRQNHTLLDVGCGSLRIGRLLIPYLNAGNYVGIEPNRWLIDEGISCETGRDQIEIKQARFYHASSTAGLPPGETFDFAVAQSIFSHCGPDLIQGWLRDISSHLKEAGVLVATFLIGNDDCEKEGWFYPACVRYRVNTMVTFAQGAGLNFMLLDWKHPRQSWALFAKPKFETSWFQNGPLTWNSRLASTQK
;
A
#
# COMPACT_ATOMS: atom_id res chain seq x y z
N MET A 1 -36.68 -25.48 13.62
CA MET A 1 -36.52 -24.02 13.79
C MET A 1 -35.61 -23.58 14.97
N ALA A 2 -34.84 -24.45 15.59
CA ALA A 2 -34.01 -24.13 16.77
C ALA A 2 -32.51 -24.01 16.46
N VAL A 3 -32.06 -24.31 15.25
CA VAL A 3 -30.62 -24.34 14.88
C VAL A 3 -30.13 -22.98 14.29
N LEU A 4 -31.03 -22.17 13.72
CA LEU A 4 -30.63 -20.85 13.16
C LEU A 4 -30.44 -19.74 14.21
N ARG A 5 -30.85 -19.93 15.45
CA ARG A 5 -30.69 -18.90 16.50
C ARG A 5 -29.33 -18.84 17.16
N LYS A 6 -28.45 -19.84 16.96
CA LYS A 6 -27.12 -19.90 17.58
C LYS A 6 -25.99 -19.25 16.73
N LEU A 7 -26.25 -18.87 15.49
CA LEU A 7 -25.25 -18.26 14.62
C LEU A 7 -25.14 -16.72 14.74
N PHE A 8 -26.08 -16.07 15.42
CA PHE A 8 -26.10 -14.60 15.56
C PHE A 8 -25.75 -14.05 16.95
N THR A 9 -25.29 -14.86 17.88
CA THR A 9 -24.98 -14.42 19.25
C THR A 9 -23.49 -14.47 19.57
N ARG A 10 -22.66 -13.83 18.75
CA ARG A 10 -21.33 -13.36 19.15
C ARG A 10 -20.97 -12.04 18.45
N ILE A 11 -21.89 -11.11 18.39
CA ILE A 11 -21.53 -9.71 18.35
C ILE A 11 -21.23 -9.34 19.80
N ASN A 12 -19.96 -9.20 20.12
CA ASN A 12 -19.50 -8.81 21.43
C ASN A 12 -19.98 -7.37 21.71
N PRO A 13 -20.99 -7.09 22.56
CA PRO A 13 -21.55 -5.74 22.74
C PRO A 13 -20.68 -4.83 23.63
N GLY A 14 -19.40 -5.16 23.81
CA GLY A 14 -18.53 -4.53 24.79
C GLY A 14 -17.42 -3.64 24.26
N LYS A 15 -17.24 -3.43 22.94
CA LYS A 15 -16.35 -2.39 22.42
C LYS A 15 -17.18 -1.14 22.10
N GLY A 16 -17.31 -0.26 23.09
CA GLY A 16 -18.03 1.02 23.00
C GLY A 16 -17.56 1.93 21.86
N LYS A 17 -18.13 3.11 21.78
CA LYS A 17 -18.01 4.22 20.79
C LYS A 17 -16.65 4.46 20.09
N ASN A 18 -15.59 3.70 20.40
CA ASN A 18 -14.22 3.80 19.88
C ASN A 18 -13.73 2.56 19.08
N SER A 19 -14.61 1.65 18.68
CA SER A 19 -14.20 0.45 17.94
C SER A 19 -13.48 0.75 16.60
N LEU A 20 -13.75 1.90 15.98
CA LEU A 20 -13.09 2.39 14.76
C LEU A 20 -12.00 3.44 15.02
N GLY A 21 -11.81 3.85 16.28
CA GLY A 21 -10.80 4.84 16.65
C GLY A 21 -11.03 6.25 16.11
N LEU A 22 -12.25 6.61 15.66
CA LEU A 22 -12.55 7.85 14.93
C LEU A 22 -12.23 9.15 15.70
N SER A 23 -12.18 9.09 17.05
CA SER A 23 -11.80 10.24 17.89
C SER A 23 -10.31 10.29 18.23
N LEU A 24 -9.53 9.33 17.75
CA LEU A 24 -8.11 9.25 18.06
C LEU A 24 -7.27 10.04 17.05
N ARG A 25 -6.17 10.59 17.53
CA ARG A 25 -5.20 11.27 16.67
C ARG A 25 -4.39 10.24 15.87
N PRO A 26 -3.94 10.57 14.63
CA PRO A 26 -3.00 9.77 13.90
C PRO A 26 -1.75 9.46 14.75
N GLY A 27 -1.30 8.20 14.71
CA GLY A 27 -0.19 7.71 15.53
C GLY A 27 -0.58 7.18 16.91
N ALA A 28 -1.85 7.28 17.34
CA ALA A 28 -2.31 6.69 18.59
C ALA A 28 -2.22 5.15 18.55
N ALA A 29 -2.10 4.53 19.74
CA ALA A 29 -2.01 3.07 19.91
C ALA A 29 -3.36 2.37 19.63
N HIS A 30 -3.81 2.45 18.39
CA HIS A 30 -5.03 1.83 17.86
C HIS A 30 -4.78 1.47 16.40
N TYR A 31 -5.14 0.29 15.95
CA TYR A 31 -4.76 -0.26 14.65
C TYR A 31 -5.13 0.63 13.45
N ARG A 32 -6.26 1.35 13.48
CA ARG A 32 -6.61 2.31 12.42
C ARG A 32 -5.90 3.65 12.59
N ALA A 33 -5.84 4.17 13.82
CA ALA A 33 -5.23 5.47 14.10
C ALA A 33 -3.70 5.43 13.94
N TYR A 34 -3.06 4.30 14.20
CA TYR A 34 -1.62 4.15 14.01
C TYR A 34 -1.20 4.30 12.55
N VAL A 35 -1.99 3.86 11.61
CA VAL A 35 -1.65 3.91 10.16
C VAL A 35 -2.16 5.18 9.46
N GLY A 36 -2.64 6.18 10.21
CA GLY A 36 -3.11 7.47 9.71
C GLY A 36 -4.42 7.91 10.38
N PRO A 37 -5.06 8.98 9.89
CA PRO A 37 -6.37 9.39 10.41
C PRO A 37 -7.41 8.28 10.22
N PRO A 38 -8.08 7.87 11.32
CA PRO A 38 -9.04 6.76 11.27
C PRO A 38 -10.24 7.01 10.37
N GLU A 39 -10.65 8.28 10.23
CA GLU A 39 -11.75 8.71 9.35
C GLU A 39 -11.46 8.47 7.87
N ASP A 40 -10.18 8.48 7.48
CA ASP A 40 -9.78 8.24 6.10
C ASP A 40 -9.40 6.76 5.82
N TYR A 41 -9.45 5.91 6.84
CA TYR A 41 -8.98 4.52 6.73
C TYR A 41 -9.64 3.77 5.57
N ASP A 42 -10.96 3.86 5.48
CA ASP A 42 -11.74 3.18 4.44
C ASP A 42 -11.60 3.87 3.08
N LEU A 43 -11.58 5.20 3.06
CA LEU A 43 -11.39 6.00 1.85
C LEU A 43 -10.04 5.72 1.19
N VAL A 44 -8.97 5.74 1.98
CA VAL A 44 -7.61 5.47 1.46
C VAL A 44 -7.49 4.03 0.97
N ALA A 45 -8.10 3.06 1.63
CA ALA A 45 -8.15 1.68 1.15
C ALA A 45 -8.81 1.58 -0.23
N ALA A 46 -10.02 2.16 -0.37
CA ALA A 46 -10.80 2.11 -1.61
C ALA A 46 -10.07 2.81 -2.76
N MET A 47 -9.53 4.01 -2.55
CA MET A 47 -8.84 4.76 -3.61
C MET A 47 -7.54 4.08 -4.04
N THR A 48 -6.80 3.44 -3.12
CA THR A 48 -5.59 2.68 -3.46
C THR A 48 -5.93 1.44 -4.27
N PHE A 49 -6.95 0.69 -3.88
CA PHE A 49 -7.43 -0.46 -4.62
C PHE A 49 -7.87 -0.07 -6.04
N ASN A 50 -8.66 1.01 -6.16
CA ASN A 50 -9.10 1.52 -7.46
C ASN A 50 -7.93 1.98 -8.32
N LEU A 51 -6.92 2.65 -7.76
CA LEU A 51 -5.72 3.04 -8.49
C LEU A 51 -4.98 1.81 -9.03
N LEU A 52 -4.71 0.82 -8.20
CA LEU A 52 -4.00 -0.40 -8.61
C LEU A 52 -4.75 -1.15 -9.72
N THR A 53 -6.06 -1.31 -9.60
CA THR A 53 -6.89 -1.97 -10.63
C THR A 53 -6.98 -1.17 -11.92
N THR A 54 -6.99 0.17 -11.83
CA THR A 54 -6.91 1.08 -13.00
C THR A 54 -5.57 0.94 -13.69
N LEU A 55 -4.46 0.83 -12.95
CA LEU A 55 -3.12 0.57 -13.49
C LEU A 55 -2.95 -0.85 -14.05
N GLY A 56 -3.93 -1.71 -13.89
CA GLY A 56 -3.96 -3.03 -14.51
C GLY A 56 -3.76 -4.20 -13.57
N LEU A 57 -3.77 -3.99 -12.23
CA LEU A 57 -3.76 -5.11 -11.28
C LEU A 57 -4.94 -6.04 -11.55
N ARG A 58 -4.68 -7.36 -11.64
CA ARG A 58 -5.70 -8.42 -11.79
C ARG A 58 -5.42 -9.53 -10.77
N GLN A 59 -6.39 -10.44 -10.60
CA GLN A 59 -6.36 -11.51 -9.59
C GLN A 59 -5.12 -12.40 -9.66
N ASN A 60 -4.61 -12.65 -10.86
CA ASN A 60 -3.46 -13.51 -11.12
C ASN A 60 -2.09 -12.84 -10.94
N HIS A 61 -2.07 -11.52 -10.70
CA HIS A 61 -0.82 -10.80 -10.42
C HIS A 61 -0.37 -11.03 -8.99
N THR A 62 0.95 -11.00 -8.78
CA THR A 62 1.57 -11.01 -7.46
C THR A 62 1.78 -9.58 -6.98
N LEU A 63 1.53 -9.32 -5.68
CA LEU A 63 1.61 -7.98 -5.10
C LEU A 63 2.38 -7.99 -3.78
N LEU A 64 3.30 -7.03 -3.66
CA LEU A 64 4.04 -6.70 -2.44
C LEU A 64 3.45 -5.43 -1.81
N ASP A 65 2.94 -5.54 -0.57
CA ASP A 65 2.44 -4.42 0.25
C ASP A 65 3.50 -4.01 1.28
N VAL A 66 4.22 -2.93 0.99
CA VAL A 66 5.32 -2.42 1.83
C VAL A 66 4.76 -1.49 2.90
N GLY A 67 4.97 -1.85 4.16
CA GLY A 67 4.33 -1.19 5.28
C GLY A 67 2.83 -1.47 5.29
N CYS A 68 2.45 -2.76 5.19
CA CYS A 68 1.03 -3.17 5.09
C CYS A 68 0.21 -2.81 6.34
N GLY A 69 0.87 -2.43 7.44
CA GLY A 69 0.28 -1.93 8.66
C GLY A 69 -0.82 -2.86 9.20
N SER A 70 -1.96 -2.28 9.52
CA SER A 70 -3.14 -3.00 10.00
C SER A 70 -4.02 -3.56 8.87
N LEU A 71 -3.44 -3.88 7.73
CA LEU A 71 -4.12 -4.39 6.52
C LEU A 71 -5.16 -3.43 5.95
N ARG A 72 -4.93 -2.11 6.10
CA ARG A 72 -5.85 -1.11 5.55
C ARG A 72 -6.19 -1.36 4.08
N ILE A 73 -5.17 -1.65 3.26
CA ILE A 73 -5.33 -1.99 1.85
C ILE A 73 -5.47 -3.50 1.69
N GLY A 74 -4.76 -4.27 2.50
CA GLY A 74 -4.72 -5.73 2.46
C GLY A 74 -6.09 -6.37 2.55
N ARG A 75 -7.02 -5.81 3.35
CA ARG A 75 -8.41 -6.30 3.47
C ARG A 75 -9.20 -6.28 2.15
N LEU A 76 -8.80 -5.46 1.17
CA LEU A 76 -9.38 -5.44 -0.18
C LEU A 76 -8.56 -6.29 -1.16
N LEU A 77 -7.24 -6.27 -1.03
CA LEU A 77 -6.33 -6.97 -1.94
C LEU A 77 -6.28 -8.48 -1.69
N ILE A 78 -6.26 -8.90 -0.44
CA ILE A 78 -6.19 -10.33 -0.08
C ILE A 78 -7.37 -11.12 -0.67
N PRO A 79 -8.64 -10.72 -0.49
CA PRO A 79 -9.76 -11.44 -1.11
C PRO A 79 -9.78 -11.35 -2.64
N TYR A 80 -9.26 -10.26 -3.22
CA TYR A 80 -9.25 -10.05 -4.67
C TYR A 80 -8.21 -10.91 -5.37
N LEU A 81 -6.99 -11.01 -4.85
CA LEU A 81 -5.90 -11.74 -5.49
C LEU A 81 -6.08 -13.26 -5.34
N ASN A 82 -5.51 -14.03 -6.27
CA ASN A 82 -5.44 -15.49 -6.14
C ASN A 82 -4.61 -15.89 -4.91
N ALA A 83 -4.84 -17.10 -4.41
CA ALA A 83 -4.14 -17.62 -3.25
C ALA A 83 -2.61 -17.59 -3.47
N GLY A 84 -1.86 -17.12 -2.46
CA GLY A 84 -0.40 -16.99 -2.48
C GLY A 84 0.12 -15.70 -3.14
N ASN A 85 -0.74 -14.88 -3.76
CA ASN A 85 -0.33 -13.72 -4.54
C ASN A 85 -0.20 -12.41 -3.74
N TYR A 86 -0.57 -12.40 -2.46
CA TYR A 86 -0.37 -11.25 -1.57
C TYR A 86 0.77 -11.49 -0.60
N VAL A 87 1.70 -10.54 -0.55
CA VAL A 87 2.80 -10.50 0.42
C VAL A 87 2.82 -9.14 1.10
N GLY A 88 2.79 -9.11 2.43
CA GLY A 88 2.90 -7.90 3.24
C GLY A 88 4.22 -7.85 4.01
N ILE A 89 4.84 -6.67 4.06
CA ILE A 89 5.99 -6.38 4.95
C ILE A 89 5.55 -5.33 5.97
N GLU A 90 5.71 -5.62 7.26
CA GLU A 90 5.42 -4.69 8.36
C GLU A 90 6.22 -5.07 9.61
N PRO A 91 7.09 -4.20 10.14
CA PRO A 91 7.87 -4.51 11.33
C PRO A 91 7.01 -4.66 12.60
N ASN A 92 5.88 -3.96 12.68
CA ASN A 92 5.01 -3.96 13.84
C ASN A 92 4.01 -5.13 13.80
N ARG A 93 4.40 -6.27 14.30
CA ARG A 93 3.57 -7.49 14.31
C ARG A 93 2.16 -7.26 14.83
N TRP A 94 1.99 -6.46 15.89
CA TRP A 94 0.69 -6.20 16.49
C TRP A 94 -0.32 -5.55 15.52
N LEU A 95 0.16 -4.74 14.54
CA LEU A 95 -0.70 -4.15 13.53
C LEU A 95 -1.29 -5.21 12.62
N ILE A 96 -0.47 -6.16 12.18
CA ILE A 96 -0.94 -7.30 11.35
C ILE A 96 -1.93 -8.14 12.15
N ASP A 97 -1.60 -8.49 13.40
CA ASP A 97 -2.47 -9.31 14.27
C ASP A 97 -3.85 -8.64 14.49
N GLU A 98 -3.88 -7.32 14.75
CA GLU A 98 -5.12 -6.55 14.87
C GLU A 98 -5.85 -6.43 13.52
N GLY A 99 -5.13 -6.19 12.42
CA GLY A 99 -5.70 -6.17 11.08
C GLY A 99 -6.36 -7.49 10.70
N ILE A 100 -5.73 -8.62 11.00
CA ILE A 100 -6.31 -9.96 10.80
C ILE A 100 -7.55 -10.14 11.68
N SER A 101 -7.46 -9.75 12.96
CA SER A 101 -8.56 -9.95 13.91
C SER A 101 -9.78 -9.09 13.61
N CYS A 102 -9.57 -7.83 13.16
CA CYS A 102 -10.63 -6.84 13.03
C CYS A 102 -11.15 -6.65 11.61
N GLU A 103 -10.31 -6.89 10.58
CA GLU A 103 -10.63 -6.52 9.20
C GLU A 103 -10.79 -7.72 8.25
N THR A 104 -9.95 -8.76 8.35
CA THR A 104 -9.96 -9.87 7.38
C THR A 104 -10.49 -11.19 7.94
N GLY A 105 -10.13 -11.54 9.17
CA GLY A 105 -10.34 -12.87 9.73
C GLY A 105 -9.22 -13.86 9.34
N ARG A 106 -8.96 -14.81 10.24
CA ARG A 106 -7.91 -15.84 10.04
C ARG A 106 -8.23 -16.78 8.88
N ASP A 107 -9.48 -17.20 8.75
CA ASP A 107 -9.91 -18.09 7.68
C ASP A 107 -9.60 -17.52 6.30
N GLN A 108 -9.77 -16.21 6.12
CA GLN A 108 -9.44 -15.56 4.85
C GLN A 108 -7.93 -15.56 4.57
N ILE A 109 -7.10 -15.34 5.60
CA ILE A 109 -5.64 -15.40 5.46
C ILE A 109 -5.20 -16.82 5.05
N GLU A 110 -5.75 -17.85 5.67
CA GLU A 110 -5.44 -19.24 5.38
C GLU A 110 -5.91 -19.65 3.96
N ILE A 111 -7.15 -19.36 3.59
CA ILE A 111 -7.71 -19.66 2.26
C ILE A 111 -6.92 -18.96 1.17
N LYS A 112 -6.55 -17.70 1.39
CA LYS A 112 -5.81 -16.88 0.44
C LYS A 112 -4.30 -17.06 0.53
N GLN A 113 -3.81 -17.82 1.51
CA GLN A 113 -2.37 -18.06 1.72
C GLN A 113 -1.56 -16.75 1.70
N ALA A 114 -2.13 -15.69 2.32
CA ALA A 114 -1.45 -14.41 2.42
C ALA A 114 -0.23 -14.53 3.35
N ARG A 115 0.92 -14.00 2.91
CA ARG A 115 2.17 -14.11 3.65
C ARG A 115 2.59 -12.76 4.22
N PHE A 116 3.16 -12.79 5.42
CA PHE A 116 3.60 -11.58 6.12
C PHE A 116 5.03 -11.74 6.63
N TYR A 117 5.83 -10.69 6.43
CA TYR A 117 7.22 -10.60 6.89
C TYR A 117 7.36 -9.44 7.87
N HIS A 118 7.80 -9.74 9.09
CA HIS A 118 7.99 -8.74 10.14
C HIS A 118 9.38 -8.12 10.01
N ALA A 119 9.55 -7.27 9.00
CA ALA A 119 10.81 -6.68 8.64
C ALA A 119 10.65 -5.20 8.21
N SER A 120 11.75 -4.47 8.25
CA SER A 120 11.86 -3.09 7.74
C SER A 120 12.61 -3.02 6.40
N SER A 121 12.74 -4.14 5.70
CA SER A 121 13.38 -4.27 4.38
C SER A 121 12.86 -5.52 3.66
N THR A 122 13.25 -5.71 2.40
CA THR A 122 12.93 -6.92 1.62
C THR A 122 13.85 -8.11 1.94
N ALA A 123 14.85 -7.94 2.79
CA ALA A 123 15.85 -8.99 3.09
C ALA A 123 15.24 -10.30 3.66
N GLY A 124 14.01 -10.25 4.18
CA GLY A 124 13.30 -11.44 4.65
C GLY A 124 12.52 -12.19 3.57
N LEU A 125 12.43 -11.65 2.35
CA LEU A 125 11.75 -12.31 1.24
C LEU A 125 12.58 -13.48 0.71
N PRO A 126 11.93 -14.55 0.20
CA PRO A 126 12.63 -15.65 -0.44
C PRO A 126 13.48 -15.17 -1.61
N PRO A 127 14.69 -15.72 -1.81
CA PRO A 127 15.52 -15.41 -2.95
C PRO A 127 14.79 -15.66 -4.28
N GLY A 128 14.82 -14.68 -5.19
CA GLY A 128 14.20 -14.78 -6.50
C GLY A 128 12.67 -14.54 -6.52
N GLU A 129 12.06 -14.25 -5.39
CA GLU A 129 10.65 -13.85 -5.37
C GLU A 129 10.44 -12.51 -6.09
N THR A 130 9.50 -12.47 -7.03
CA THR A 130 9.23 -11.27 -7.85
C THR A 130 7.74 -10.95 -7.93
N PHE A 131 7.45 -9.65 -8.10
CA PHE A 131 6.11 -9.10 -8.06
C PHE A 131 5.76 -8.35 -9.35
N ASP A 132 4.50 -8.45 -9.76
CA ASP A 132 3.94 -7.62 -10.82
C ASP A 132 3.69 -6.20 -10.31
N PHE A 133 3.20 -6.09 -9.07
CA PHE A 133 2.90 -4.82 -8.41
C PHE A 133 3.55 -4.76 -7.03
N ALA A 134 4.01 -3.58 -6.66
CA ALA A 134 4.30 -3.23 -5.28
C ALA A 134 3.52 -1.96 -4.90
N VAL A 135 3.16 -1.82 -3.64
CA VAL A 135 2.53 -0.61 -3.10
C VAL A 135 3.22 -0.19 -1.80
N ALA A 136 3.49 1.12 -1.66
CA ALA A 136 4.05 1.72 -0.45
C ALA A 136 3.24 2.97 -0.09
N GLN A 137 2.07 2.76 0.51
CA GLN A 137 1.15 3.83 0.83
C GLN A 137 1.46 4.42 2.20
N SER A 138 1.78 5.73 2.23
CA SER A 138 2.16 6.49 3.45
C SER A 138 3.46 6.02 4.12
N ILE A 139 4.40 5.51 3.34
CA ILE A 139 5.73 5.09 3.81
C ILE A 139 6.75 6.18 3.52
N PHE A 140 6.89 6.63 2.28
CA PHE A 140 7.93 7.61 1.90
C PHE A 140 7.73 8.98 2.54
N SER A 141 6.51 9.31 2.98
CA SER A 141 6.24 10.51 3.79
C SER A 141 6.89 10.50 5.17
N HIS A 142 7.48 9.37 5.60
CA HIS A 142 8.15 9.20 6.90
C HIS A 142 9.61 8.78 6.77
N CYS A 143 10.13 8.63 5.55
CA CYS A 143 11.48 8.17 5.27
C CYS A 143 12.43 9.32 4.94
N GLY A 144 13.64 9.28 5.52
CA GLY A 144 14.77 10.04 5.01
C GLY A 144 15.23 9.54 3.63
N PRO A 145 16.13 10.29 2.96
CA PRO A 145 16.58 9.95 1.62
C PRO A 145 17.28 8.59 1.54
N ASP A 146 17.99 8.20 2.58
CA ASP A 146 18.65 6.90 2.73
C ASP A 146 17.66 5.75 2.63
N LEU A 147 16.56 5.83 3.38
CA LEU A 147 15.52 4.80 3.40
C LEU A 147 14.74 4.75 2.09
N ILE A 148 14.39 5.91 1.49
CA ILE A 148 13.67 5.93 0.19
C ILE A 148 14.53 5.26 -0.88
N GLN A 149 15.82 5.65 -0.99
CA GLN A 149 16.72 5.06 -1.98
C GLN A 149 16.95 3.57 -1.72
N GLY A 150 17.07 3.16 -0.44
CA GLY A 150 17.15 1.77 -0.05
C GLY A 150 15.93 0.99 -0.52
N TRP A 151 14.73 1.42 -0.15
CA TRP A 151 13.48 0.79 -0.56
C TRP A 151 13.30 0.71 -2.08
N LEU A 152 13.62 1.80 -2.82
CA LEU A 152 13.50 1.79 -4.27
C LEU A 152 14.42 0.77 -4.93
N ARG A 153 15.69 0.66 -4.48
CA ARG A 153 16.62 -0.37 -4.98
C ARG A 153 16.13 -1.78 -4.67
N ASP A 154 15.77 -2.00 -3.40
CA ASP A 154 15.32 -3.31 -2.94
C ASP A 154 14.04 -3.76 -3.66
N ILE A 155 13.01 -2.90 -3.71
CA ILE A 155 11.77 -3.21 -4.42
C ILE A 155 12.04 -3.41 -5.91
N SER A 156 12.89 -2.57 -6.53
CA SER A 156 13.25 -2.73 -7.94
C SER A 156 13.83 -4.10 -8.25
N SER A 157 14.66 -4.67 -7.36
CA SER A 157 15.22 -6.02 -7.53
C SER A 157 14.18 -7.13 -7.46
N HIS A 158 13.07 -6.88 -6.77
CA HIS A 158 11.93 -7.80 -6.64
C HIS A 158 10.77 -7.51 -7.60
N LEU A 159 10.87 -6.49 -8.47
CA LEU A 159 9.88 -6.28 -9.52
C LEU A 159 10.20 -7.14 -10.75
N LYS A 160 9.16 -7.75 -11.34
CA LYS A 160 9.25 -8.38 -12.65
C LYS A 160 9.64 -7.35 -13.73
N GLU A 161 10.01 -7.78 -14.93
CA GLU A 161 10.46 -6.89 -16.01
C GLU A 161 9.46 -5.80 -16.43
N ALA A 162 8.16 -6.05 -16.28
CA ALA A 162 7.08 -5.08 -16.46
C ALA A 162 6.40 -4.74 -15.13
N GLY A 163 7.11 -4.90 -14.01
CA GLY A 163 6.57 -4.63 -12.68
C GLY A 163 6.59 -3.13 -12.35
N VAL A 164 5.76 -2.76 -11.36
CA VAL A 164 5.57 -1.37 -10.97
C VAL A 164 5.39 -1.24 -9.46
N LEU A 165 6.00 -0.20 -8.87
CA LEU A 165 5.72 0.26 -7.53
C LEU A 165 4.83 1.51 -7.60
N VAL A 166 3.75 1.51 -6.83
CA VAL A 166 2.89 2.68 -6.59
C VAL A 166 3.10 3.16 -5.16
N ALA A 167 3.56 4.39 -4.99
CA ALA A 167 3.85 4.91 -3.66
C ALA A 167 3.27 6.31 -3.46
N THR A 168 3.10 6.72 -2.20
CA THR A 168 2.74 8.09 -1.85
C THR A 168 3.87 8.80 -1.14
N PHE A 169 4.00 10.09 -1.41
CA PHE A 169 4.92 11.00 -0.73
C PHE A 169 4.30 12.40 -0.59
N LEU A 170 4.94 13.26 0.20
CA LEU A 170 4.53 14.65 0.35
C LEU A 170 5.43 15.53 -0.52
N ILE A 171 4.82 16.25 -1.46
CA ILE A 171 5.52 17.25 -2.27
C ILE A 171 5.86 18.46 -1.39
N GLY A 172 7.09 18.96 -1.52
CA GLY A 172 7.60 20.18 -0.88
C GLY A 172 8.46 20.99 -1.82
N ASN A 173 8.78 22.22 -1.38
CA ASN A 173 9.72 23.10 -2.08
C ASN A 173 11.18 22.75 -1.73
N ASP A 174 11.39 22.08 -0.61
CA ASP A 174 12.68 21.63 -0.10
C ASP A 174 12.65 20.15 0.18
N ASP A 175 13.82 19.51 0.15
CA ASP A 175 14.00 18.10 0.43
C ASP A 175 14.33 17.88 1.91
N CYS A 176 13.90 16.76 2.48
CA CYS A 176 14.43 16.28 3.73
C CYS A 176 15.89 15.85 3.53
N GLU A 177 16.80 16.45 4.33
CA GLU A 177 18.23 16.12 4.30
C GLU A 177 18.62 15.12 5.40
N LYS A 178 17.73 14.87 6.37
CA LYS A 178 17.98 13.99 7.51
C LYS A 178 17.68 12.54 7.17
N GLU A 179 18.56 11.65 7.58
CA GLU A 179 18.41 10.21 7.41
C GLU A 179 17.46 9.58 8.44
N GLY A 180 16.93 8.39 8.12
CA GLY A 180 16.20 7.54 9.03
C GLY A 180 14.68 7.65 8.93
N TRP A 181 14.00 7.17 9.97
CA TRP A 181 12.54 7.05 10.06
C TRP A 181 11.95 8.13 10.99
N PHE A 182 10.96 8.88 10.49
CA PHE A 182 10.43 10.07 11.16
C PHE A 182 9.02 9.91 11.76
N TYR A 183 8.37 8.77 11.54
CA TYR A 183 7.00 8.57 12.04
C TYR A 183 6.87 8.88 13.56
N PRO A 184 5.83 9.57 14.02
CA PRO A 184 4.65 10.05 13.28
C PRO A 184 4.84 11.38 12.53
N ALA A 185 5.99 12.05 12.63
CA ALA A 185 6.28 13.23 11.83
C ALA A 185 6.39 12.88 10.34
N CYS A 186 6.17 13.88 9.49
CA CYS A 186 6.25 13.72 8.03
C CYS A 186 7.40 14.53 7.45
N VAL A 187 7.96 14.03 6.37
CA VAL A 187 8.99 14.70 5.55
C VAL A 187 8.45 14.98 4.14
N ARG A 188 9.09 15.90 3.45
CA ARG A 188 8.70 16.34 2.11
C ARG A 188 9.87 16.24 1.15
N TYR A 189 9.55 16.14 -0.15
CA TYR A 189 10.54 16.07 -1.22
C TYR A 189 10.06 16.84 -2.43
N ARG A 190 11.00 17.44 -3.16
CA ARG A 190 10.76 17.95 -4.50
C ARG A 190 10.51 16.78 -5.46
N VAL A 191 9.68 17.00 -6.46
CA VAL A 191 9.39 15.99 -7.49
C VAL A 191 10.67 15.54 -8.20
N ASN A 192 11.57 16.48 -8.54
CA ASN A 192 12.82 16.18 -9.22
C ASN A 192 13.75 15.27 -8.38
N THR A 193 13.73 15.41 -7.07
CA THR A 193 14.49 14.54 -6.16
C THR A 193 13.96 13.10 -6.21
N MET A 194 12.65 12.93 -6.24
CA MET A 194 12.03 11.60 -6.39
C MET A 194 12.33 10.98 -7.77
N VAL A 195 12.42 11.81 -8.83
CA VAL A 195 12.89 11.36 -10.16
C VAL A 195 14.32 10.83 -10.08
N THR A 196 15.22 11.58 -9.43
CA THR A 196 16.62 11.15 -9.25
C THR A 196 16.73 9.84 -8.46
N PHE A 197 15.96 9.70 -7.39
CA PHE A 197 15.93 8.46 -6.60
C PHE A 197 15.43 7.25 -7.41
N ALA A 198 14.39 7.45 -8.22
CA ALA A 198 13.86 6.41 -9.11
C ALA A 198 14.91 5.98 -10.15
N GLN A 199 15.57 6.94 -10.80
CA GLN A 199 16.62 6.68 -11.79
C GLN A 199 17.79 5.90 -11.17
N GLY A 200 18.21 6.26 -9.95
CA GLY A 200 19.23 5.53 -9.19
C GLY A 200 18.88 4.07 -8.87
N ALA A 201 17.59 3.71 -8.91
CA ALA A 201 17.07 2.35 -8.74
C ALA A 201 16.72 1.66 -10.09
N GLY A 202 17.01 2.29 -11.24
CA GLY A 202 16.66 1.75 -12.56
C GLY A 202 15.16 1.75 -12.85
N LEU A 203 14.43 2.72 -12.28
CA LEU A 203 12.98 2.86 -12.43
C LEU A 203 12.64 4.18 -13.14
N ASN A 204 11.62 4.16 -13.98
CA ASN A 204 10.98 5.34 -14.54
C ASN A 204 10.02 5.93 -13.49
N PHE A 205 10.06 7.26 -13.33
CA PHE A 205 9.17 7.97 -12.41
C PHE A 205 8.03 8.67 -13.17
N MET A 206 6.84 8.63 -12.60
CA MET A 206 5.69 9.42 -13.05
C MET A 206 4.86 9.88 -11.86
N LEU A 207 4.60 11.19 -11.76
CA LEU A 207 3.63 11.72 -10.82
C LEU A 207 2.22 11.43 -11.36
N LEU A 208 1.36 10.85 -10.53
CA LEU A 208 0.00 10.48 -10.95
C LEU A 208 -1.01 11.57 -10.55
N ASP A 209 -1.86 11.98 -11.48
CA ASP A 209 -3.04 12.80 -11.19
C ASP A 209 -4.19 11.91 -10.67
N TRP A 210 -3.95 11.32 -9.49
CA TRP A 210 -4.93 10.53 -8.74
C TRP A 210 -5.11 11.16 -7.36
N LYS A 211 -6.33 11.52 -7.01
CA LYS A 211 -6.58 12.27 -5.76
C LYS A 211 -6.24 11.45 -4.52
N HIS A 212 -5.64 12.11 -3.54
CA HIS A 212 -5.37 11.60 -2.21
C HIS A 212 -5.66 12.71 -1.18
N PRO A 213 -6.22 12.43 -0.01
CA PRO A 213 -6.57 13.46 0.97
C PRO A 213 -5.40 14.37 1.37
N ARG A 214 -4.17 13.86 1.39
CA ARG A 214 -3.02 14.59 1.95
C ARG A 214 -1.70 14.41 1.21
N GLN A 215 -1.55 13.39 0.38
CA GLN A 215 -0.28 13.04 -0.26
C GLN A 215 -0.43 13.04 -1.78
N SER A 216 0.67 12.84 -2.46
CA SER A 216 0.69 12.67 -3.92
C SER A 216 1.10 11.26 -4.27
N TRP A 217 0.44 10.69 -5.26
CA TRP A 217 0.77 9.38 -5.81
C TRP A 217 1.87 9.48 -6.83
N ALA A 218 2.82 8.56 -6.74
CA ALA A 218 3.86 8.38 -7.72
C ALA A 218 3.94 6.92 -8.18
N LEU A 219 4.27 6.75 -9.43
CA LEU A 219 4.55 5.48 -10.07
C LEU A 219 6.05 5.37 -10.31
N PHE A 220 6.62 4.24 -9.91
CA PHE A 220 8.01 3.86 -10.14
C PHE A 220 7.99 2.56 -10.92
N ALA A 221 8.23 2.63 -12.23
CA ALA A 221 7.99 1.55 -13.15
C ALA A 221 9.27 0.96 -13.75
N LYS A 222 9.31 -0.35 -13.91
CA LYS A 222 10.31 -0.98 -14.78
C LYS A 222 10.13 -0.48 -16.22
N PRO A 223 11.20 -0.43 -17.05
CA PRO A 223 11.12 0.11 -18.40
C PRO A 223 10.08 -0.54 -19.32
N LYS A 224 9.72 -1.81 -19.07
CA LYS A 224 8.71 -2.54 -19.87
C LYS A 224 7.26 -2.33 -19.37
N PHE A 225 7.04 -1.60 -18.27
CA PHE A 225 5.69 -1.29 -17.83
C PHE A 225 5.04 -0.28 -18.79
N GLU A 226 3.89 -0.65 -19.33
CA GLU A 226 3.19 0.16 -20.34
C GLU A 226 2.44 1.33 -19.72
N THR A 227 2.80 2.56 -20.10
CA THR A 227 2.22 3.81 -19.58
C THR A 227 1.57 4.68 -20.65
N SER A 228 1.73 4.36 -21.94
CA SER A 228 1.27 5.24 -23.05
C SER A 228 -0.22 5.52 -23.02
N TRP A 229 -1.02 4.60 -22.50
CA TRP A 229 -2.49 4.72 -22.46
C TRP A 229 -3.01 5.79 -21.49
N PHE A 230 -2.18 6.34 -20.58
CA PHE A 230 -2.60 7.38 -19.62
C PHE A 230 -1.66 8.60 -19.54
N GLN A 231 -0.66 8.71 -20.42
CA GLN A 231 0.28 9.85 -20.42
C GLN A 231 -0.35 11.16 -20.88
N ASN A 232 -1.48 11.12 -21.59
CA ASN A 232 -2.06 12.29 -22.28
C ASN A 232 -3.31 12.86 -21.58
N GLY A 233 -3.43 12.70 -20.28
CA GLY A 233 -4.57 13.26 -19.53
C GLY A 233 -4.61 12.79 -18.08
N PRO A 234 -5.59 13.29 -17.30
CA PRO A 234 -5.76 12.87 -15.94
C PRO A 234 -6.09 11.38 -15.86
N LEU A 235 -5.45 10.68 -14.93
CA LEU A 235 -5.75 9.29 -14.66
C LEU A 235 -7.10 9.19 -13.95
N THR A 236 -8.04 8.47 -14.55
CA THR A 236 -9.36 8.19 -14.01
C THR A 236 -9.64 6.69 -14.04
N TRP A 237 -10.62 6.23 -13.28
CA TRP A 237 -10.98 4.81 -13.19
C TRP A 237 -11.29 4.15 -14.55
N ASN A 238 -11.69 4.93 -15.55
CA ASN A 238 -12.01 4.46 -16.90
C ASN A 238 -10.95 4.78 -17.97
N SER A 239 -9.80 5.35 -17.60
CA SER A 239 -8.75 5.75 -18.56
C SER A 239 -8.32 4.61 -19.49
N ARG A 240 -8.19 3.40 -18.95
CA ARG A 240 -7.82 2.23 -19.74
C ARG A 240 -8.90 1.78 -20.74
N LEU A 241 -10.17 1.92 -20.37
CA LEU A 241 -11.30 1.60 -21.27
C LEU A 241 -11.36 2.58 -22.44
N ALA A 242 -11.11 3.86 -22.17
CA ALA A 242 -11.09 4.88 -23.21
C ALA A 242 -9.95 4.70 -24.23
N SER A 243 -8.81 4.12 -23.82
CA SER A 243 -7.69 3.85 -24.72
C SER A 243 -7.92 2.67 -25.68
N THR A 244 -8.78 1.72 -25.31
CA THR A 244 -9.07 0.54 -26.15
C THR A 244 -10.17 0.79 -27.20
N GLN A 245 -10.80 1.97 -27.18
CA GLN A 245 -11.86 2.37 -28.12
C GLN A 245 -11.34 3.26 -29.27
N LYS A 246 -10.04 3.49 -29.35
CA LYS A 246 -9.35 4.18 -30.45
C LYS A 246 -8.62 3.16 -31.31
#